data_8dbb9e77cf63becaaf766301293d4dec
#
_entry.id   8dbb9e77cf63becaaf766301293d4dec
#
_cell.length_a   1.000
_cell.length_b   1.000
_cell.length_c   1.000
_cell.angle_alpha   90.00
_cell.angle_beta   90.00
_cell.angle_gamma   90.00
#
_symmetry.space_group_name_H-M   'P 1'
#
loop_
_entity.id
_entity.type
_entity.pdbx_description
1 polymer ?
#
loop_
_entity_poly.entity_id
_entity_poly.type
_entity_poly.pdbx_seq_one_letter_code
_entity_poly.pdbx_strand_id
1 'polypeptide(L)'
;MFEPISTEMIIGLCLAALLGAILGFERERHGRPAGLRTHLLVSLGSAGFMSLSPLVAEMGKGVPADPGRIAAQVVSGIGFLGAGAIVKEGVNIRGLTTATCLWIAAAIGMTAGAGFYLEAVLI
;
A
#
# COMPACT_ATOMS: atom_id res chain seq x y z
N MET A 1 1.05 -24.29 -12.70
CA MET A 1 0.55 -24.73 -11.39
C MET A 1 0.74 -23.58 -10.42
N PHE A 2 -0.32 -23.17 -9.74
CA PHE A 2 -0.19 -22.12 -8.74
C PHE A 2 0.49 -22.70 -7.50
N GLU A 3 1.62 -22.14 -7.12
CA GLU A 3 2.18 -22.41 -5.82
C GLU A 3 1.15 -22.01 -4.74
N PRO A 4 0.97 -22.83 -3.72
CA PRO A 4 0.08 -22.44 -2.62
C PRO A 4 0.59 -21.14 -1.99
N ILE A 5 -0.33 -20.36 -1.45
CA ILE A 5 -0.02 -19.10 -0.76
C ILE A 5 1.12 -19.36 0.22
N SER A 6 2.26 -18.72 -0.02
CA SER A 6 3.43 -18.93 0.83
C SER A 6 3.18 -18.31 2.22
N THR A 7 3.76 -18.92 3.25
CA THR A 7 3.70 -18.37 4.61
C THR A 7 4.23 -16.95 4.65
N GLU A 8 5.26 -16.65 3.87
CA GLU A 8 5.83 -15.29 3.75
C GLU A 8 4.81 -14.29 3.22
N MET A 9 4.02 -14.67 2.22
CA MET A 9 2.96 -13.81 1.69
C MET A 9 1.91 -13.50 2.75
N ILE A 10 1.49 -14.51 3.53
CA ILE A 10 0.52 -14.33 4.61
C ILE A 10 1.08 -13.38 5.67
N ILE A 11 2.33 -13.58 6.08
CA ILE A 11 3.00 -12.70 7.06
C ILE A 11 3.05 -11.26 6.53
N GLY A 12 3.44 -11.08 5.27
CA GLY A 12 3.50 -9.76 4.65
C GLY A 12 2.15 -9.05 4.63
N LEU A 13 1.09 -9.76 4.27
CA LEU A 13 -0.28 -9.22 4.24
C LEU A 13 -0.76 -8.86 5.66
N CYS A 14 -0.53 -9.73 6.64
CA CYS A 14 -0.91 -9.47 8.03
C CYS A 14 -0.16 -8.28 8.61
N LEU A 15 1.14 -8.19 8.36
CA LEU A 15 1.97 -7.08 8.80
C LEU A 15 1.54 -5.76 8.16
N ALA A 16 1.27 -5.78 6.85
CA ALA A 16 0.76 -4.61 6.14
C ALA A 16 -0.56 -4.11 6.72
N ALA A 17 -1.49 -5.03 7.00
CA ALA A 17 -2.77 -4.69 7.62
C ALA A 17 -2.57 -4.08 9.01
N LEU A 18 -1.71 -4.68 9.82
CA LEU A 18 -1.42 -4.21 11.18
C LEU A 18 -0.79 -2.81 11.17
N LEU A 19 0.25 -2.60 10.38
CA LEU A 19 0.94 -1.32 10.30
C LEU A 19 0.05 -0.22 9.70
N GLY A 20 -0.72 -0.55 8.67
CA GLY A 20 -1.72 0.36 8.10
C GLY A 20 -2.80 0.73 9.12
N ALA A 21 -3.25 -0.24 9.92
CA ALA A 21 -4.21 -0.01 10.99
C ALA A 21 -3.65 0.91 12.08
N ILE A 22 -2.39 0.73 12.47
CA ILE A 22 -1.73 1.58 13.48
C ILE A 22 -1.66 3.03 12.98
N LEU A 23 -1.21 3.24 11.75
CA LEU A 23 -1.16 4.57 11.15
C LEU A 23 -2.56 5.18 11.04
N GLY A 24 -3.53 4.41 10.56
CA GLY A 24 -4.91 4.87 10.40
C GLY A 24 -5.60 5.14 11.72
N PHE A 25 -5.32 4.38 12.75
CA PHE A 25 -5.83 4.60 14.11
C PHE A 25 -5.35 5.94 14.67
N GLU A 26 -4.07 6.26 14.51
CA GLU A 26 -3.53 7.56 14.88
C GLU A 26 -4.28 8.69 14.17
N ARG A 27 -4.50 8.54 12.85
CA ARG A 27 -5.21 9.54 12.05
C ARG A 27 -6.67 9.70 12.47
N GLU A 28 -7.36 8.60 12.70
CA GLU A 28 -8.75 8.59 13.12
C GLU A 28 -8.94 9.21 14.50
N ARG A 29 -8.03 8.91 15.44
CA ARG A 29 -8.03 9.48 16.77
C ARG A 29 -7.88 11.00 16.76
N HIS A 30 -7.18 11.56 15.78
CA HIS A 30 -7.00 13.01 15.63
C HIS A 30 -8.07 13.65 14.73
N GLY A 31 -9.15 12.94 14.40
CA GLY A 31 -10.27 13.45 13.63
C GLY A 31 -9.93 13.77 12.16
N ARG A 32 -8.97 13.09 11.59
CA ARG A 32 -8.57 13.29 10.20
C ARG A 32 -9.48 12.55 9.22
N PRO A 33 -9.65 13.04 7.97
CA PRO A 33 -10.62 12.47 7.02
C PRO A 33 -10.42 11.00 6.69
N ALA A 34 -9.18 10.57 6.46
CA ALA A 34 -8.84 9.16 6.25
C ALA A 34 -8.38 8.55 7.57
N GLY A 35 -9.10 7.54 8.03
CA GLY A 35 -8.87 6.89 9.32
C GLY A 35 -8.33 5.47 9.21
N LEU A 36 -8.63 4.66 10.21
CA LEU A 36 -8.14 3.29 10.35
C LEU A 36 -8.46 2.42 9.13
N ARG A 37 -9.72 2.39 8.73
CA ARG A 37 -10.18 1.55 7.61
C ARG A 37 -9.45 1.88 6.32
N THR A 38 -9.33 3.15 6.00
CA THR A 38 -8.71 3.61 4.75
C THR A 38 -7.23 3.24 4.69
N HIS A 39 -6.47 3.53 5.74
CA HIS A 39 -5.03 3.24 5.79
C HIS A 39 -4.75 1.73 5.82
N LEU A 40 -5.56 0.96 6.57
CA LEU A 40 -5.45 -0.49 6.60
C LEU A 40 -5.65 -1.07 5.19
N LEU A 41 -6.71 -0.67 4.49
CA LEU A 41 -7.02 -1.17 3.16
C LEU A 41 -5.98 -0.76 2.11
N VAL A 42 -5.48 0.47 2.18
CA VAL A 42 -4.40 0.93 1.28
C VAL A 42 -3.13 0.11 1.49
N SER A 43 -2.73 -0.09 2.73
CA SER A 43 -1.52 -0.87 3.06
C SER A 43 -1.68 -2.34 2.67
N LEU A 44 -2.81 -2.96 3.02
CA LEU A 44 -3.11 -4.35 2.68
C LEU A 44 -3.18 -4.57 1.17
N GLY A 45 -3.90 -3.72 0.45
CA GLY A 45 -4.00 -3.79 -1.01
C GLY A 45 -2.66 -3.62 -1.70
N SER A 46 -1.86 -2.69 -1.23
CA SER A 46 -0.50 -2.45 -1.76
C SER A 46 0.41 -3.67 -1.56
N ALA A 47 0.32 -4.31 -0.39
CA ALA A 47 1.03 -5.57 -0.13
C ALA A 47 0.60 -6.68 -1.08
N GLY A 48 -0.71 -6.80 -1.31
CA GLY A 48 -1.26 -7.77 -2.25
C GLY A 48 -0.75 -7.56 -3.67
N PHE A 49 -0.80 -6.34 -4.18
CA PHE A 49 -0.28 -6.02 -5.51
C PHE A 49 1.22 -6.26 -5.62
N MET A 50 1.99 -5.91 -4.59
CA MET A 50 3.43 -6.15 -4.57
C MET A 50 3.75 -7.64 -4.61
N SER A 51 3.03 -8.45 -3.84
CA SER A 51 3.22 -9.91 -3.82
C SER A 51 2.81 -10.57 -5.14
N LEU A 52 1.75 -10.06 -5.79
CA LEU A 52 1.26 -10.57 -7.07
C LEU A 52 2.17 -10.22 -8.24
N SER A 53 2.86 -9.11 -8.18
CA SER A 53 3.60 -8.54 -9.31
C SER A 53 4.62 -9.53 -9.92
N PRO A 54 5.52 -10.13 -9.13
CA PRO A 54 6.46 -11.12 -9.68
C PRO A 54 5.75 -12.41 -10.14
N LEU A 55 4.70 -12.85 -9.45
CA LEU A 55 3.96 -14.06 -9.80
C LEU A 55 3.30 -13.94 -11.19
N VAL A 56 2.68 -12.79 -11.46
CA VAL A 56 2.06 -12.52 -12.78
C VAL A 56 3.13 -12.43 -13.87
N ALA A 57 4.29 -11.85 -13.56
CA ALA A 57 5.40 -11.79 -14.52
C ALA A 57 5.89 -13.18 -14.92
N GLU A 58 5.95 -14.13 -13.98
CA GLU A 58 6.36 -15.51 -14.22
C GLU A 58 5.34 -16.31 -15.04
N MET A 59 4.06 -15.93 -15.01
CA MET A 59 3.01 -16.59 -15.80
C MET A 59 3.15 -16.38 -17.30
N GLY A 60 3.90 -15.39 -17.74
CA GLY A 60 4.15 -15.09 -19.15
C GLY A 60 5.16 -16.05 -19.77
N LYS A 61 4.73 -17.24 -20.13
CA LYS A 61 5.55 -18.33 -20.67
C LYS A 61 6.55 -17.88 -21.73
N GLY A 62 7.83 -17.77 -21.36
CA GLY A 62 8.93 -17.51 -22.28
C GLY A 62 9.08 -16.06 -22.77
N VAL A 63 8.23 -15.17 -22.34
CA VAL A 63 8.37 -13.72 -22.62
C VAL A 63 8.87 -13.04 -21.34
N PRO A 64 10.05 -12.38 -21.41
CA PRO A 64 10.54 -11.62 -20.26
C PRO A 64 9.52 -10.55 -19.86
N ALA A 65 9.01 -10.62 -18.65
CA ALA A 65 8.11 -9.62 -18.10
C ALA A 65 8.74 -8.98 -16.88
N ASP A 66 8.52 -7.69 -16.71
CA ASP A 66 9.03 -6.93 -15.57
C ASP A 66 8.26 -7.34 -14.30
N PRO A 67 8.93 -7.93 -13.30
CA PRO A 67 8.28 -8.31 -12.04
C PRO A 67 7.81 -7.13 -11.20
N GLY A 68 8.29 -5.93 -11.47
CA GLY A 68 7.88 -4.70 -10.79
C GLY A 68 6.71 -3.97 -11.45
N ARG A 69 6.20 -4.46 -12.56
CA ARG A 69 5.23 -3.71 -13.39
C ARG A 69 3.91 -3.39 -12.67
N ILE A 70 3.32 -4.36 -12.00
CA ILE A 70 2.10 -4.13 -11.22
C ILE A 70 2.41 -3.27 -10.00
N ALA A 71 3.52 -3.55 -9.32
CA ALA A 71 3.96 -2.78 -8.17
C ALA A 71 4.17 -1.30 -8.51
N ALA A 72 4.75 -0.99 -9.66
CA ALA A 72 4.93 0.39 -10.11
C ALA A 72 3.61 1.15 -10.25
N GLN A 73 2.53 0.47 -10.63
CA GLN A 73 1.20 1.07 -10.74
C GLN A 73 0.59 1.45 -9.40
N VAL A 74 1.01 0.83 -8.30
CA VAL A 74 0.58 1.22 -6.95
C VAL A 74 1.04 2.64 -6.65
N VAL A 75 2.28 2.98 -6.98
CA VAL A 75 2.85 4.32 -6.73
C VAL A 75 2.08 5.39 -7.49
N SER A 76 1.70 5.14 -8.73
CA SER A 76 0.87 6.05 -9.53
C SER A 76 -0.60 6.04 -9.07
N GLY A 77 -1.15 4.86 -8.80
CA GLY A 77 -2.55 4.68 -8.42
C GLY A 77 -2.91 5.34 -7.09
N ILE A 78 -2.01 5.31 -6.12
CA ILE A 78 -2.25 5.97 -4.85
C ILE A 78 -2.34 7.49 -4.99
N GLY A 79 -1.74 8.04 -6.02
CA GLY A 79 -1.87 9.46 -6.36
C GLY A 79 -3.31 9.88 -6.61
N PHE A 80 -4.11 9.01 -7.22
CA PHE A 80 -5.55 9.23 -7.43
C PHE A 80 -6.32 9.31 -6.10
N LEU A 81 -6.06 8.40 -5.18
CA LEU A 81 -6.67 8.42 -3.85
C LEU A 81 -6.19 9.62 -3.04
N GLY A 82 -4.90 9.93 -3.11
CA GLY A 82 -4.32 11.10 -2.47
C GLY A 82 -4.93 12.40 -2.99
N ALA A 83 -5.09 12.53 -4.29
CA ALA A 83 -5.76 13.68 -4.90
C ALA A 83 -7.22 13.81 -4.43
N GLY A 84 -7.92 12.68 -4.28
CA GLY A 84 -9.27 12.65 -3.74
C GLY A 84 -9.38 13.14 -2.29
N ALA A 85 -8.29 13.05 -1.53
CA ALA A 85 -8.23 13.54 -0.15
C ALA A 85 -7.90 15.04 -0.06
N ILE A 86 -7.42 15.65 -1.14
CA ILE A 86 -7.02 17.05 -1.17
C ILE A 86 -8.20 17.91 -1.59
N VAL A 87 -8.52 18.92 -0.77
CA VAL A 87 -9.58 19.88 -1.03
C VAL A 87 -8.98 21.28 -1.07
N LYS A 88 -9.25 21.99 -2.18
CA LYS A 88 -8.85 23.40 -2.32
C LYS A 88 -10.08 24.28 -2.15
N GLU A 89 -10.04 25.15 -1.16
CA GLU A 89 -11.05 26.17 -0.89
C GLU A 89 -10.42 27.56 -0.97
N GLY A 90 -10.54 28.25 -2.12
CA GLY A 90 -9.88 29.52 -2.35
C GLY A 90 -8.36 29.39 -2.29
N VAL A 91 -7.71 30.08 -1.34
CA VAL A 91 -6.26 29.98 -1.09
C VAL A 91 -5.89 28.88 -0.08
N ASN A 92 -6.88 28.27 0.56
CA ASN A 92 -6.68 27.21 1.54
C ASN A 92 -6.70 25.84 0.87
N ILE A 93 -5.70 25.03 1.21
CA ILE A 93 -5.60 23.63 0.77
C ILE A 93 -5.63 22.75 2.01
N ARG A 94 -6.57 21.79 2.02
CA ARG A 94 -6.72 20.78 3.08
C ARG A 94 -6.41 19.40 2.53
N GLY A 95 -5.98 18.50 3.40
CA GLY A 95 -5.81 17.09 3.08
C GLY A 95 -4.43 16.74 2.53
N LEU A 96 -3.47 17.66 2.47
CA LEU A 96 -2.11 17.34 2.01
C LEU A 96 -1.44 16.31 2.92
N THR A 97 -1.54 16.49 4.23
CA THR A 97 -0.99 15.52 5.19
C THR A 97 -1.69 14.17 5.07
N THR A 98 -3.01 14.17 4.92
CA THR A 98 -3.79 12.95 4.70
C THR A 98 -3.35 12.23 3.43
N ALA A 99 -3.20 12.96 2.32
CA ALA A 99 -2.70 12.39 1.07
C ALA A 99 -1.30 11.78 1.22
N THR A 100 -0.41 12.48 1.93
CA THR A 100 0.94 12.00 2.23
C THR A 100 0.91 10.74 3.10
N CYS A 101 0.04 10.69 4.10
CA CYS A 101 -0.14 9.49 4.94
C CYS A 101 -0.65 8.29 4.13
N LEU A 102 -1.54 8.49 3.19
CA LEU A 102 -2.00 7.45 2.29
C LEU A 102 -0.86 6.92 1.41
N TRP A 103 -0.01 7.82 0.94
CA TRP A 103 1.16 7.45 0.15
C TRP A 103 2.15 6.61 0.96
N ILE A 104 2.40 7.00 2.22
CA ILE A 104 3.24 6.23 3.15
C ILE A 104 2.60 4.88 3.50
N ALA A 105 1.29 4.82 3.69
CA ALA A 105 0.58 3.56 3.93
C ALA A 105 0.79 2.58 2.76
N ALA A 106 0.75 3.07 1.53
CA ALA A 106 1.06 2.26 0.35
C ALA A 106 2.52 1.76 0.36
N ALA A 107 3.47 2.62 0.71
CA ALA A 107 4.89 2.24 0.82
C ALA A 107 5.11 1.16 1.88
N ILE A 108 4.48 1.29 3.05
CA ILE A 108 4.51 0.27 4.11
C ILE A 108 3.98 -1.06 3.58
N GLY A 109 2.84 -1.04 2.92
CA GLY A 109 2.22 -2.23 2.36
C GLY A 109 3.12 -2.90 1.31
N MET A 110 3.65 -2.14 0.37
CA MET A 110 4.56 -2.67 -0.65
C MET A 110 5.81 -3.29 -0.04
N THR A 111 6.38 -2.65 0.95
CA THR A 111 7.59 -3.12 1.63
C THR A 111 7.33 -4.44 2.36
N ALA A 112 6.22 -4.53 3.10
CA ALA A 112 5.79 -5.76 3.77
C ALA A 112 5.45 -6.86 2.75
N GLY A 113 4.76 -6.52 1.66
CA GLY A 113 4.40 -7.46 0.61
C GLY A 113 5.61 -8.00 -0.17
N ALA A 114 6.70 -7.26 -0.21
CA ALA A 114 7.97 -7.70 -0.79
C ALA A 114 8.80 -8.60 0.15
N GLY A 115 8.37 -8.78 1.40
CA GLY A 115 9.08 -9.58 2.39
C GLY A 115 10.09 -8.80 3.23
N PHE A 116 10.17 -7.48 3.07
CA PHE A 116 11.05 -6.61 3.86
C PHE A 116 10.35 -6.15 5.13
N TYR A 117 10.17 -7.08 6.07
CA TYR A 117 9.32 -6.86 7.25
C TYR A 117 9.89 -5.82 8.22
N LEU A 118 11.20 -5.86 8.45
CA LEU A 118 11.85 -4.90 9.35
C LEU A 118 11.78 -3.48 8.76
N GLU A 119 12.05 -3.35 7.48
CA GLU A 119 11.99 -2.07 6.77
C GLU A 119 10.57 -1.49 6.78
N ALA A 120 9.56 -2.34 6.64
CA ALA A 120 8.17 -1.91 6.73
C ALA A 120 7.84 -1.30 8.10
N VAL A 121 8.38 -1.86 9.18
CA VAL A 121 8.21 -1.32 10.53
C VAL A 121 8.94 0.01 10.72
N LEU A 122 10.08 0.19 10.04
CA LEU A 122 10.90 1.41 10.15
C LEU A 122 10.36 2.60 9.34
N ILE A 123 9.48 2.36 8.38
CA ILE A 123 8.80 3.44 7.66
C ILE A 123 7.76 4.09 8.57
#